data_738531260718e216bad167836bdb6dd1
#
_entry.id   738531260718e216bad167836bdb6dd1
#
_cell.length_a   1.000
_cell.length_b   1.000
_cell.length_c   1.000
_cell.angle_alpha   90.00
_cell.angle_beta   90.00
_cell.angle_gamma   90.00
#
_symmetry.space_group_name_H-M   'P 1'
#
loop_
_entity.id
_entity.type
_entity.pdbx_description
1 polymer ?
#
loop_
_entity_poly.entity_id
_entity_poly.type
_entity_poly.pdbx_seq_one_letter_code
_entity_poly.pdbx_strand_id
1 'polypeptide(L)'
;MYKNIIEKHFIILDNTRLQEIDRIHLQLLLGHAAGKLRTQQQIQMTFKQVLGSAVIDRLYPSNVYETICQNMDKIDYTPAPKRPLTSAEKKAVFQANYKYEQDKIFVYLLYGCGLRREEALALTIFDFNFSRHTVSINKAYEYTKNAPGQKGTKSSNGIRELPIPSKVLSDVENYVNHVRKCGRTNIFTMRGGKPVSKSSYDKMWARILKCLQNVSEEPITGLTAHVFRHNYCTELCYQIPTISIKRIAQLLGDSERMVLEVYNHIILEKEDADKAVNNALNF
;
A
#
# COMPACT_ATOMS: atom_id res chain seq x y z
N MET A 1 0.27 9.10 10.86
CA MET A 1 0.86 10.03 9.87
C MET A 1 1.30 11.32 10.54
N TYR A 2 0.41 12.09 11.15
CA TYR A 2 0.71 13.37 11.82
C TYR A 2 1.80 13.25 12.91
N LYS A 3 1.72 12.23 13.79
CA LYS A 3 2.71 12.01 14.84
C LYS A 3 4.15 12.00 14.29
N ASN A 4 4.41 11.27 13.21
CA ASN A 4 5.74 11.20 12.61
C ASN A 4 6.20 12.54 12.01
N ILE A 5 5.28 13.33 11.47
CA ILE A 5 5.60 14.67 10.93
C ILE A 5 5.96 15.59 12.08
N ILE A 6 5.16 15.59 13.14
CA ILE A 6 5.38 16.42 14.33
C ILE A 6 6.70 16.05 14.99
N GLU A 7 6.92 14.79 15.34
CA GLU A 7 8.11 14.32 16.04
C GLU A 7 9.43 14.54 15.26
N LYS A 8 9.38 14.57 13.93
CA LYS A 8 10.60 14.70 13.11
C LYS A 8 10.88 16.11 12.62
N HIS A 9 9.84 16.89 12.37
CA HIS A 9 10.00 18.17 11.69
C HIS A 9 9.62 19.35 12.58
N PHE A 10 8.62 19.21 13.45
CA PHE A 10 8.17 20.29 14.31
C PHE A 10 9.05 20.48 15.57
N ILE A 11 9.95 19.54 15.87
CA ILE A 11 10.91 19.63 16.96
C ILE A 11 11.75 20.92 16.92
N ILE A 12 11.97 21.51 15.76
CA ILE A 12 12.67 22.79 15.61
C ILE A 12 11.89 23.97 16.20
N LEU A 13 10.59 23.80 16.50
CA LEU A 13 9.71 24.78 17.10
C LEU A 13 9.43 24.52 18.59
N ASP A 14 10.02 23.49 19.20
CA ASP A 14 9.70 23.08 20.59
C ASP A 14 9.87 24.20 21.62
N ASN A 15 10.76 25.17 21.35
CA ASN A 15 11.00 26.32 22.22
C ASN A 15 10.30 27.61 21.73
N THR A 16 9.46 27.51 20.70
CA THR A 16 8.74 28.67 20.14
C THR A 16 7.34 28.75 20.77
N ARG A 17 6.97 29.91 21.29
CA ARG A 17 5.59 30.10 21.79
C ARG A 17 4.62 30.09 20.63
N LEU A 18 3.44 29.50 20.85
CA LEU A 18 2.42 29.36 19.82
C LEU A 18 2.05 30.72 19.17
N GLN A 19 1.99 31.76 19.98
CA GLN A 19 1.65 33.12 19.54
C GLN A 19 2.72 33.80 18.67
N GLU A 20 3.96 33.27 18.73
CA GLU A 20 5.10 33.78 17.93
C GLU A 20 5.24 33.06 16.60
N ILE A 21 4.47 31.98 16.37
CA ILE A 21 4.54 31.20 15.15
C ILE A 21 3.98 32.03 14.00
N ASP A 22 4.76 32.16 12.93
CA ASP A 22 4.44 32.91 11.72
C ASP A 22 4.83 32.17 10.44
N ARG A 23 4.78 32.85 9.31
CA ARG A 23 5.17 32.32 7.99
C ARG A 23 6.63 31.88 7.94
N ILE A 24 7.53 32.56 8.66
CA ILE A 24 8.97 32.25 8.67
C ILE A 24 9.18 30.84 9.29
N HIS A 25 8.44 30.53 10.34
CA HIS A 25 8.49 29.22 10.98
C HIS A 25 8.01 28.11 10.04
N LEU A 26 6.99 28.38 9.21
CA LEU A 26 6.58 27.43 8.16
C LEU A 26 7.71 27.22 7.14
N GLN A 27 8.38 28.28 6.70
CA GLN A 27 9.50 28.17 5.76
C GLN A 27 10.68 27.36 6.34
N LEU A 28 10.99 27.54 7.61
CA LEU A 28 11.99 26.73 8.32
C LEU A 28 11.60 25.24 8.33
N LEU A 29 10.35 24.93 8.64
CA LEU A 29 9.84 23.56 8.62
C LEU A 29 9.94 22.94 7.21
N LEU A 30 9.59 23.68 6.18
CA LEU A 30 9.67 23.22 4.79
C LEU A 30 11.12 23.05 4.34
N GLY A 31 12.03 23.94 4.76
CA GLY A 31 13.47 23.83 4.52
C GLY A 31 14.08 22.58 5.14
N HIS A 32 13.64 22.18 6.34
CA HIS A 32 14.06 20.93 6.98
C HIS A 32 13.67 19.67 6.20
N ALA A 33 12.70 19.77 5.29
CA ALA A 33 12.29 18.70 4.38
C ALA A 33 12.62 19.02 2.91
N ALA A 34 13.65 19.83 2.63
CA ALA A 34 14.04 20.20 1.28
C ALA A 34 14.24 18.98 0.38
N GLY A 35 13.77 19.05 -0.85
CA GLY A 35 13.82 17.96 -1.84
C GLY A 35 12.80 16.83 -1.63
N LYS A 36 11.96 16.89 -0.58
CA LYS A 36 10.93 15.89 -0.29
C LYS A 36 9.53 16.49 -0.39
N LEU A 37 9.09 16.81 -1.61
CA LEU A 37 7.83 17.53 -1.88
C LEU A 37 6.61 16.94 -1.14
N ARG A 38 6.47 15.62 -1.12
CA ARG A 38 5.37 14.96 -0.37
C ARG A 38 5.45 15.23 1.12
N THR A 39 6.65 15.21 1.70
CA THR A 39 6.85 15.52 3.12
C THR A 39 6.55 16.98 3.41
N GLN A 40 7.00 17.89 2.55
CA GLN A 40 6.69 19.32 2.64
C GLN A 40 5.18 19.57 2.58
N GLN A 41 4.45 18.92 1.67
CA GLN A 41 2.99 19.00 1.59
C GLN A 41 2.32 18.51 2.89
N GLN A 42 2.84 17.44 3.49
CA GLN A 42 2.34 16.92 4.76
C GLN A 42 2.64 17.87 5.94
N ILE A 43 3.83 18.48 5.96
CA ILE A 43 4.20 19.51 6.94
C ILE A 43 3.23 20.69 6.83
N GLN A 44 3.01 21.21 5.63
CA GLN A 44 2.12 22.34 5.39
C GLN A 44 0.69 22.05 5.85
N MET A 45 0.17 20.86 5.52
CA MET A 45 -1.16 20.43 5.95
C MET A 45 -1.25 20.29 7.48
N THR A 46 -0.22 19.69 8.12
CA THR A 46 -0.17 19.55 9.59
C THR A 46 -0.09 20.91 10.27
N PHE A 47 0.73 21.81 9.76
CA PHE A 47 0.86 23.18 10.26
C PHE A 47 -0.49 23.92 10.23
N LYS A 48 -1.20 23.89 9.08
CA LYS A 48 -2.55 24.45 8.96
C LYS A 48 -3.52 23.87 10.00
N GLN A 49 -3.51 22.57 10.20
CA GLN A 49 -4.42 21.93 11.14
C GLN A 49 -4.13 22.30 12.59
N VAL A 50 -2.84 22.35 12.97
CA VAL A 50 -2.44 22.74 14.33
C VAL A 50 -2.84 24.18 14.63
N LEU A 51 -2.49 25.13 13.75
CA LEU A 51 -2.85 26.53 13.94
C LEU A 51 -4.36 26.76 13.84
N GLY A 52 -5.05 26.05 12.93
CA GLY A 52 -6.52 26.13 12.81
C GLY A 52 -7.22 25.66 14.09
N SER A 53 -6.75 24.58 14.71
CA SER A 53 -7.24 24.15 16.03
C SER A 53 -6.97 25.21 17.10
N ALA A 54 -5.77 25.80 17.11
CA ALA A 54 -5.42 26.84 18.07
C ALA A 54 -6.29 28.12 17.92
N VAL A 55 -6.72 28.46 16.71
CA VAL A 55 -7.67 29.55 16.47
C VAL A 55 -9.04 29.22 17.05
N ILE A 56 -9.54 28.00 16.82
CA ILE A 56 -10.82 27.53 17.38
C ILE A 56 -10.79 27.61 18.92
N ASP A 57 -9.68 27.19 19.54
CA ASP A 57 -9.45 27.22 20.97
C ASP A 57 -9.12 28.63 21.52
N ARG A 58 -9.10 29.66 20.66
CA ARG A 58 -8.75 31.05 21.01
C ARG A 58 -7.34 31.24 21.57
N LEU A 59 -6.44 30.33 21.20
CA LEU A 59 -5.02 30.38 21.58
C LEU A 59 -4.13 31.06 20.54
N TYR A 60 -4.66 31.30 19.34
CA TYR A 60 -3.94 31.91 18.23
C TYR A 60 -4.83 32.90 17.46
N PRO A 61 -4.29 34.08 17.01
CA PRO A 61 -5.08 35.09 16.32
C PRO A 61 -5.57 34.62 14.93
N SER A 62 -6.87 34.76 14.65
CA SER A 62 -7.48 34.34 13.36
C SER A 62 -6.93 35.09 12.16
N ASN A 63 -6.73 36.41 12.31
CA ASN A 63 -6.20 37.24 11.24
C ASN A 63 -4.77 36.84 10.80
N VAL A 64 -3.91 36.44 11.75
CA VAL A 64 -2.57 35.94 11.48
C VAL A 64 -2.64 34.61 10.76
N TYR A 65 -3.47 33.68 11.24
CA TYR A 65 -3.71 32.39 10.60
C TYR A 65 -4.19 32.54 9.15
N GLU A 66 -5.19 33.41 8.92
CA GLU A 66 -5.71 33.68 7.58
C GLU A 66 -4.64 34.23 6.66
N THR A 67 -3.85 35.19 7.12
CA THR A 67 -2.73 35.76 6.37
C THR A 67 -1.70 34.70 5.98
N ILE A 68 -1.34 33.81 6.91
CA ILE A 68 -0.42 32.69 6.63
C ILE A 68 -1.04 31.79 5.57
N CYS A 69 -2.31 31.41 5.71
CA CYS A 69 -2.99 30.50 4.79
C CYS A 69 -3.11 31.05 3.37
N GLN A 70 -3.41 32.34 3.22
CA GLN A 70 -3.52 33.02 1.93
C GLN A 70 -2.19 33.13 1.19
N ASN A 71 -1.09 33.28 1.95
CA ASN A 71 0.25 33.46 1.40
C ASN A 71 1.08 32.15 1.42
N MET A 72 0.43 30.99 1.55
CA MET A 72 1.11 29.70 1.42
C MET A 72 1.35 29.34 -0.05
N ASP A 73 2.59 29.11 -0.41
CA ASP A 73 2.93 28.59 -1.72
C ASP A 73 2.37 27.19 -1.92
N LYS A 74 1.80 26.92 -3.08
CA LYS A 74 1.35 25.59 -3.46
C LYS A 74 2.56 24.68 -3.69
N ILE A 75 2.57 23.57 -3.00
CA ILE A 75 3.61 22.54 -3.22
C ILE A 75 3.11 21.60 -4.32
N ASP A 76 3.70 21.70 -5.50
CA ASP A 76 3.36 20.86 -6.65
C ASP A 76 3.99 19.48 -6.48
N TYR A 77 3.23 18.61 -5.82
CA TYR A 77 3.53 17.21 -5.70
C TYR A 77 2.46 16.38 -6.41
N THR A 78 2.87 15.71 -7.46
CA THR A 78 2.03 14.71 -8.13
C THR A 78 2.53 13.32 -7.75
N PRO A 79 1.69 12.47 -7.11
CA PRO A 79 2.06 11.09 -6.82
C PRO A 79 2.39 10.37 -8.12
N ALA A 80 3.38 9.47 -8.09
CA ALA A 80 3.61 8.58 -9.21
C ALA A 80 2.31 7.81 -9.53
N PRO A 81 1.95 7.67 -10.81
CA PRO A 81 0.74 6.96 -11.21
C PRO A 81 0.78 5.52 -10.68
N LYS A 82 -0.32 5.09 -10.11
CA LYS A 82 -0.50 3.68 -9.75
C LYS A 82 -0.63 2.89 -11.05
N ARG A 83 0.12 1.81 -11.18
CA ARG A 83 0.07 0.96 -12.36
C ARG A 83 -0.13 -0.51 -11.99
N PRO A 84 -0.73 -1.32 -12.86
CA PRO A 84 -0.67 -2.77 -12.72
C PRO A 84 0.73 -3.29 -13.07
N LEU A 85 0.93 -4.59 -12.93
CA LEU A 85 2.14 -5.28 -13.41
C LEU A 85 2.18 -5.24 -14.94
N THR A 86 3.37 -5.01 -15.50
CA THR A 86 3.58 -5.17 -16.94
C THR A 86 3.52 -6.65 -17.34
N SER A 87 3.38 -6.93 -18.64
CA SER A 87 3.40 -8.31 -19.14
C SER A 87 4.72 -9.02 -18.83
N ALA A 88 5.85 -8.30 -18.91
CA ALA A 88 7.17 -8.82 -18.56
C ALA A 88 7.26 -9.14 -17.05
N GLU A 89 6.76 -8.25 -16.17
CA GLU A 89 6.72 -8.49 -14.74
C GLU A 89 5.83 -9.69 -14.37
N LYS A 90 4.66 -9.85 -15.00
CA LYS A 90 3.77 -11.01 -14.80
C LYS A 90 4.45 -12.32 -15.20
N LYS A 91 5.18 -12.35 -16.33
CA LYS A 91 5.96 -13.52 -16.74
C LYS A 91 7.09 -13.81 -15.75
N ALA A 92 7.83 -12.77 -15.33
CA ALA A 92 8.93 -12.89 -14.40
C ALA A 92 8.51 -13.49 -13.06
N VAL A 93 7.32 -13.17 -12.54
CA VAL A 93 6.77 -13.76 -11.30
C VAL A 93 6.80 -15.29 -11.30
N PHE A 94 6.49 -15.92 -12.43
CA PHE A 94 6.41 -17.38 -12.54
C PHE A 94 7.69 -18.04 -13.08
N GLN A 95 8.55 -17.29 -13.75
CA GLN A 95 9.79 -17.80 -14.35
C GLN A 95 11.00 -17.61 -13.44
N ALA A 96 10.91 -16.72 -12.44
CA ALA A 96 12.03 -16.41 -11.56
C ALA A 96 12.50 -17.62 -10.75
N ASN A 97 13.81 -17.82 -10.72
CA ASN A 97 14.44 -18.76 -9.80
C ASN A 97 14.66 -18.08 -8.45
N TYR A 98 13.70 -18.20 -7.56
CA TYR A 98 13.75 -17.60 -6.22
C TYR A 98 14.77 -18.30 -5.35
N LYS A 99 15.64 -17.52 -4.69
CA LYS A 99 16.70 -18.06 -3.83
C LYS A 99 16.14 -18.84 -2.63
N TYR A 100 14.97 -18.44 -2.11
CA TYR A 100 14.29 -19.10 -1.00
C TYR A 100 12.83 -19.33 -1.35
N GLU A 101 12.30 -20.48 -0.96
CA GLU A 101 10.91 -20.84 -1.23
C GLU A 101 9.93 -19.84 -0.57
N GLN A 102 10.23 -19.35 0.63
CA GLN A 102 9.42 -18.30 1.24
C GLN A 102 9.29 -17.03 0.39
N ASP A 103 10.31 -16.65 -0.38
CA ASP A 103 10.28 -15.48 -1.26
C ASP A 103 9.30 -15.72 -2.42
N LYS A 104 9.33 -16.92 -3.01
CA LYS A 104 8.41 -17.38 -4.05
C LYS A 104 6.96 -17.31 -3.54
N ILE A 105 6.69 -17.92 -2.40
CA ILE A 105 5.35 -17.97 -1.83
C ILE A 105 4.84 -16.60 -1.42
N PHE A 106 5.73 -15.74 -0.93
CA PHE A 106 5.37 -14.35 -0.64
C PHE A 106 4.86 -13.61 -1.90
N VAL A 107 5.61 -13.71 -3.00
CA VAL A 107 5.22 -13.11 -4.29
C VAL A 107 3.95 -13.73 -4.84
N TYR A 108 3.79 -15.05 -4.74
CA TYR A 108 2.59 -15.76 -5.20
C TYR A 108 1.33 -15.34 -4.45
N LEU A 109 1.41 -15.13 -3.13
CA LEU A 109 0.30 -14.62 -2.33
C LEU A 109 -0.02 -13.15 -2.62
N LEU A 110 1.00 -12.33 -2.86
CA LEU A 110 0.78 -10.95 -3.31
C LEU A 110 0.07 -10.92 -4.68
N TYR A 111 0.53 -11.75 -5.62
CA TYR A 111 -0.03 -11.81 -6.96
C TYR A 111 -1.44 -12.39 -6.99
N GLY A 112 -1.64 -13.54 -6.35
CA GLY A 112 -2.88 -14.31 -6.44
C GLY A 112 -3.99 -13.86 -5.51
N CYS A 113 -3.65 -13.20 -4.39
CA CYS A 113 -4.62 -12.80 -3.38
C CYS A 113 -4.66 -11.28 -3.14
N GLY A 114 -3.81 -10.49 -3.80
CA GLY A 114 -3.80 -9.04 -3.67
C GLY A 114 -3.54 -8.53 -2.25
N LEU A 115 -2.79 -9.27 -1.43
CA LEU A 115 -2.54 -8.96 -0.03
C LEU A 115 -1.74 -7.67 0.15
N ARG A 116 -2.01 -6.95 1.24
CA ARG A 116 -1.07 -5.93 1.71
C ARG A 116 0.18 -6.63 2.26
N ARG A 117 1.34 -5.98 2.13
CA ARG A 117 2.61 -6.50 2.64
C ARG A 117 2.51 -7.00 4.08
N GLU A 118 1.93 -6.17 4.94
CA GLU A 118 1.80 -6.41 6.36
C GLU A 118 0.83 -7.56 6.68
N GLU A 119 -0.21 -7.74 5.87
CA GLU A 119 -1.14 -8.86 5.93
C GLU A 119 -0.42 -10.17 5.57
N ALA A 120 0.27 -10.18 4.42
CA ALA A 120 1.01 -11.35 3.97
C ALA A 120 2.06 -11.80 4.98
N LEU A 121 2.87 -10.88 5.52
CA LEU A 121 3.92 -11.20 6.50
C LEU A 121 3.36 -11.73 7.84
N ALA A 122 2.12 -11.40 8.19
CA ALA A 122 1.48 -11.84 9.43
C ALA A 122 0.78 -13.19 9.32
N LEU A 123 0.77 -13.84 8.13
CA LEU A 123 0.11 -15.13 7.93
C LEU A 123 0.75 -16.25 8.74
N THR A 124 -0.11 -17.12 9.21
CA THR A 124 0.23 -18.34 9.95
C THR A 124 -0.32 -19.58 9.25
N ILE A 125 0.14 -20.75 9.62
CA ILE A 125 -0.36 -22.04 9.09
C ILE A 125 -1.87 -22.24 9.33
N PHE A 126 -2.45 -21.54 10.31
CA PHE A 126 -3.87 -21.64 10.67
C PHE A 126 -4.79 -20.77 9.81
N ASP A 127 -4.22 -19.87 9.02
CA ASP A 127 -5.00 -18.98 8.16
C ASP A 127 -5.40 -19.65 6.82
N PHE A 128 -4.88 -20.85 6.52
CA PHE A 128 -5.11 -21.57 5.28
C PHE A 128 -6.12 -22.70 5.43
N ASN A 129 -7.10 -22.74 4.54
CA ASN A 129 -8.04 -23.85 4.39
C ASN A 129 -7.89 -24.44 2.98
N PHE A 130 -7.09 -25.48 2.85
CA PHE A 130 -6.79 -26.11 1.57
C PHE A 130 -7.96 -26.92 1.01
N SER A 131 -8.87 -27.43 1.86
CA SER A 131 -10.10 -28.09 1.38
C SER A 131 -11.05 -27.11 0.67
N ARG A 132 -11.01 -25.84 1.04
CA ARG A 132 -11.80 -24.76 0.42
C ARG A 132 -10.97 -23.90 -0.52
N HIS A 133 -9.68 -24.15 -0.64
CA HIS A 133 -8.72 -23.37 -1.41
C HIS A 133 -8.71 -21.90 -1.02
N THR A 134 -8.75 -21.58 0.28
CA THR A 134 -8.87 -20.22 0.78
C THR A 134 -7.80 -19.85 1.81
N VAL A 135 -7.56 -18.55 1.94
CA VAL A 135 -6.75 -17.94 3.00
C VAL A 135 -7.55 -16.86 3.72
N SER A 136 -7.53 -16.91 5.06
CA SER A 136 -8.21 -15.94 5.93
C SER A 136 -7.27 -14.80 6.30
N ILE A 137 -7.71 -13.57 6.08
CA ILE A 137 -6.99 -12.36 6.48
C ILE A 137 -7.72 -11.76 7.68
N ASN A 138 -7.09 -11.78 8.85
CA ASN A 138 -7.67 -11.30 10.11
C ASN A 138 -6.68 -10.47 10.94
N LYS A 139 -5.44 -10.35 10.48
CA LYS A 139 -4.34 -9.67 11.16
C LYS A 139 -3.36 -9.06 10.18
N ALA A 140 -2.58 -8.10 10.66
CA ALA A 140 -1.46 -7.50 9.92
C ALA A 140 -0.33 -7.15 10.90
N TYR A 141 0.89 -7.02 10.42
CA TYR A 141 1.97 -6.45 11.21
C TYR A 141 1.92 -4.92 11.19
N GLU A 142 2.15 -4.31 12.36
CA GLU A 142 2.49 -2.90 12.50
C GLU A 142 3.93 -2.82 13.02
N TYR A 143 4.76 -2.04 12.36
CA TYR A 143 6.15 -1.92 12.74
C TYR A 143 6.38 -0.72 13.66
N THR A 144 6.80 -0.99 14.90
CA THR A 144 7.31 0.04 15.81
C THR A 144 8.84 0.01 15.72
N LYS A 145 9.43 1.09 15.16
CA LYS A 145 10.84 1.11 14.77
C LYS A 145 11.14 -0.02 13.77
N ASN A 146 11.80 -1.10 14.19
CA ASN A 146 12.15 -2.25 13.34
C ASN A 146 11.39 -3.54 13.71
N ALA A 147 10.73 -3.57 14.86
CA ALA A 147 10.05 -4.75 15.38
C ALA A 147 8.61 -4.85 14.85
N PRO A 148 8.18 -6.03 14.35
CA PRO A 148 6.80 -6.28 14.03
C PRO A 148 5.98 -6.49 15.30
N GLY A 149 4.88 -5.75 15.43
CA GLY A 149 3.81 -6.00 16.39
C GLY A 149 2.59 -6.52 15.63
N GLN A 150 1.89 -7.50 16.16
CA GLN A 150 0.66 -7.98 15.56
C GLN A 150 -0.47 -7.02 15.91
N LYS A 151 -1.23 -6.60 14.90
CA LYS A 151 -2.41 -5.78 15.04
C LYS A 151 -3.60 -6.46 14.38
N GLY A 152 -4.73 -6.48 15.06
CA GLY A 152 -6.00 -6.83 14.43
C GLY A 152 -6.35 -5.85 13.32
N THR A 153 -7.16 -6.28 12.36
CA THR A 153 -7.63 -5.39 11.28
C THR A 153 -8.48 -4.27 11.87
N LYS A 154 -8.21 -3.02 11.47
CA LYS A 154 -8.86 -1.80 12.02
C LYS A 154 -10.34 -1.66 11.70
N SER A 155 -10.87 -2.44 10.76
CA SER A 155 -12.26 -2.38 10.32
C SER A 155 -12.81 -3.77 10.07
N SER A 156 -14.14 -3.91 10.18
CA SER A 156 -14.87 -5.13 9.79
C SER A 156 -14.55 -5.57 8.35
N ASN A 157 -14.28 -4.64 7.46
CA ASN A 157 -13.87 -4.91 6.07
C ASN A 157 -12.47 -5.53 5.95
N GLY A 158 -11.66 -5.45 7.00
CA GLY A 158 -10.31 -6.02 7.03
C GLY A 158 -10.30 -7.53 7.22
N ILE A 159 -11.34 -8.10 7.86
CA ILE A 159 -11.49 -9.55 8.05
C ILE A 159 -12.17 -10.12 6.82
N ARG A 160 -11.47 -10.98 6.10
CA ARG A 160 -11.98 -11.55 4.85
C ARG A 160 -11.33 -12.89 4.55
N GLU A 161 -12.02 -13.70 3.78
CA GLU A 161 -11.53 -14.96 3.22
C GLU A 161 -11.32 -14.78 1.72
N LEU A 162 -10.15 -15.16 1.21
CA LEU A 162 -9.73 -14.98 -0.17
C LEU A 162 -9.49 -16.33 -0.83
N PRO A 163 -9.99 -16.55 -2.06
CA PRO A 163 -9.63 -17.73 -2.82
C PRO A 163 -8.15 -17.69 -3.23
N ILE A 164 -7.48 -18.83 -3.13
CA ILE A 164 -6.12 -19.01 -3.63
C ILE A 164 -6.24 -19.54 -5.07
N PRO A 165 -5.70 -18.85 -6.07
CA PRO A 165 -5.79 -19.30 -7.46
C PRO A 165 -5.12 -20.66 -7.66
N SER A 166 -5.74 -21.53 -8.48
CA SER A 166 -5.25 -22.89 -8.78
C SER A 166 -3.79 -22.90 -9.25
N LYS A 167 -3.38 -21.88 -10.01
CA LYS A 167 -2.01 -21.75 -10.54
C LYS A 167 -0.92 -21.72 -9.45
N VAL A 168 -1.23 -21.25 -8.25
CA VAL A 168 -0.25 -21.12 -7.15
C VAL A 168 -0.60 -22.01 -5.95
N LEU A 169 -1.77 -22.67 -5.97
CA LEU A 169 -2.33 -23.40 -4.84
C LEU A 169 -1.40 -24.50 -4.35
N SER A 170 -0.90 -25.36 -5.26
CA SER A 170 -0.03 -26.47 -4.87
C SER A 170 1.29 -26.02 -4.27
N ASP A 171 1.90 -24.97 -4.81
CA ASP A 171 3.13 -24.40 -4.25
C ASP A 171 2.90 -23.86 -2.83
N VAL A 172 1.80 -23.12 -2.64
CA VAL A 172 1.41 -22.54 -1.34
C VAL A 172 1.15 -23.67 -0.34
N GLU A 173 0.37 -24.68 -0.72
CA GLU A 173 0.04 -25.82 0.14
C GLU A 173 1.28 -26.60 0.56
N ASN A 174 2.15 -26.93 -0.37
CA ASN A 174 3.40 -27.65 -0.12
C ASN A 174 4.26 -26.88 0.89
N TYR A 175 4.41 -25.57 0.68
CA TYR A 175 5.19 -24.74 1.57
C TYR A 175 4.58 -24.61 2.97
N VAL A 176 3.27 -24.40 3.09
CA VAL A 176 2.57 -24.33 4.37
C VAL A 176 2.70 -25.65 5.13
N ASN A 177 2.57 -26.79 4.44
CA ASN A 177 2.76 -28.11 5.01
C ASN A 177 4.22 -28.35 5.46
N HIS A 178 5.20 -27.85 4.70
CA HIS A 178 6.61 -27.87 5.10
C HIS A 178 6.83 -27.04 6.39
N VAL A 179 6.29 -25.83 6.47
CA VAL A 179 6.38 -24.97 7.67
C VAL A 179 5.77 -25.66 8.88
N ARG A 180 4.61 -26.34 8.70
CA ARG A 180 3.92 -27.12 9.74
C ARG A 180 4.79 -28.28 10.22
N LYS A 181 5.38 -29.05 9.30
CA LYS A 181 6.30 -30.14 9.63
C LYS A 181 7.54 -29.70 10.40
N CYS A 182 8.00 -28.46 10.15
CA CYS A 182 9.10 -27.85 10.90
C CYS A 182 8.70 -27.30 12.28
N GLY A 183 7.45 -27.51 12.74
CA GLY A 183 6.95 -27.03 14.03
C GLY A 183 6.82 -25.51 14.12
N ARG A 184 6.78 -24.80 12.97
CA ARG A 184 6.64 -23.33 12.91
C ARG A 184 5.19 -22.94 12.67
N THR A 185 4.80 -21.82 13.28
CA THR A 185 3.46 -21.25 13.12
C THR A 185 3.43 -20.18 12.03
N ASN A 186 4.41 -19.26 12.06
CA ASN A 186 4.47 -18.17 11.09
C ASN A 186 4.97 -18.68 9.73
N ILE A 187 4.29 -18.26 8.65
CA ILE A 187 4.66 -18.64 7.28
C ILE A 187 5.97 -17.97 6.86
N PHE A 188 6.13 -16.69 7.18
CA PHE A 188 7.32 -15.89 6.85
C PHE A 188 8.11 -15.59 8.10
N THR A 189 9.38 -16.05 8.13
CA THR A 189 10.24 -15.91 9.30
C THR A 189 11.67 -15.55 8.93
N MET A 190 12.36 -14.92 9.85
CA MET A 190 13.82 -14.84 9.84
C MET A 190 14.46 -16.15 10.31
N ARG A 191 15.78 -16.24 10.26
CA ARG A 191 16.52 -17.33 10.91
C ARG A 191 16.09 -17.44 12.39
N GLY A 192 15.90 -18.68 12.86
CA GLY A 192 15.42 -18.94 14.22
C GLY A 192 13.91 -18.77 14.43
N GLY A 193 13.11 -18.68 13.34
CA GLY A 193 11.65 -18.68 13.42
C GLY A 193 11.01 -17.36 13.88
N LYS A 194 11.81 -16.30 14.09
CA LYS A 194 11.31 -14.97 14.50
C LYS A 194 10.54 -14.30 13.37
N PRO A 195 9.49 -13.52 13.68
CA PRO A 195 8.77 -12.71 12.69
C PRO A 195 9.69 -11.77 11.89
N VAL A 196 9.36 -11.54 10.63
CA VAL A 196 10.17 -10.71 9.73
C VAL A 196 10.17 -9.26 10.20
N SER A 197 11.35 -8.71 10.52
CA SER A 197 11.53 -7.30 10.87
C SER A 197 11.46 -6.43 9.62
N LYS A 198 11.32 -5.10 9.79
CA LYS A 198 11.27 -4.15 8.68
C LYS A 198 12.53 -4.23 7.81
N SER A 199 13.71 -4.19 8.42
CA SER A 199 14.98 -4.30 7.69
C SER A 199 15.21 -5.67 7.03
N SER A 200 14.68 -6.74 7.63
CA SER A 200 14.71 -8.09 7.02
C SER A 200 13.78 -8.18 5.82
N TYR A 201 12.62 -7.51 5.88
CA TYR A 201 11.74 -7.39 4.72
C TYR A 201 12.42 -6.61 3.58
N ASP A 202 13.08 -5.50 3.86
CA ASP A 202 13.75 -4.71 2.83
C ASP A 202 14.83 -5.54 2.10
N LYS A 203 15.59 -6.37 2.85
CA LYS A 203 16.56 -7.32 2.28
C LYS A 203 15.88 -8.45 1.47
N MET A 204 14.76 -8.97 1.96
CA MET A 204 13.95 -9.99 1.27
C MET A 204 13.41 -9.42 -0.04
N TRP A 205 12.86 -8.22 -0.02
CA TRP A 205 12.31 -7.57 -1.20
C TRP A 205 13.38 -7.26 -2.25
N ALA A 206 14.53 -6.72 -1.84
CA ALA A 206 15.66 -6.48 -2.74
C ALA A 206 16.14 -7.78 -3.44
N ARG A 207 16.16 -8.90 -2.71
CA ARG A 207 16.48 -10.22 -3.25
C ARG A 207 15.43 -10.71 -4.25
N ILE A 208 14.13 -10.53 -3.95
CA ILE A 208 13.02 -10.86 -4.85
C ILE A 208 13.17 -10.05 -6.14
N LEU A 209 13.35 -8.73 -6.05
CA LEU A 209 13.53 -7.88 -7.23
C LEU A 209 14.70 -8.34 -8.10
N LYS A 210 15.82 -8.75 -7.51
CA LYS A 210 16.96 -9.29 -8.24
C LYS A 210 16.59 -10.59 -8.97
N CYS A 211 15.84 -11.50 -8.34
CA CYS A 211 15.40 -12.74 -8.98
C CYS A 211 14.46 -12.46 -10.16
N LEU A 212 13.53 -11.52 -10.02
CA LEU A 212 12.62 -11.11 -11.08
C LEU A 212 13.35 -10.45 -12.23
N GLN A 213 14.30 -9.53 -11.94
CA GLN A 213 15.07 -8.84 -12.96
C GLN A 213 15.93 -9.80 -13.80
N ASN A 214 16.45 -10.87 -13.20
CA ASN A 214 17.32 -11.84 -13.91
C ASN A 214 16.59 -12.59 -15.04
N VAL A 215 15.26 -12.63 -15.03
CA VAL A 215 14.44 -13.32 -16.03
C VAL A 215 13.56 -12.37 -16.84
N SER A 216 13.49 -11.11 -16.45
CA SER A 216 12.69 -10.10 -17.15
C SER A 216 13.46 -9.56 -18.35
N GLU A 217 12.78 -9.48 -19.49
CA GLU A 217 13.28 -8.87 -20.72
C GLU A 217 13.33 -7.33 -20.61
N GLU A 218 12.57 -6.75 -19.66
CA GLU A 218 12.46 -5.33 -19.44
C GLU A 218 13.00 -4.93 -18.05
N PRO A 219 13.53 -3.71 -17.88
CA PRO A 219 13.93 -3.22 -16.57
C PRO A 219 12.75 -3.17 -15.61
N ILE A 220 12.86 -3.81 -14.45
CA ILE A 220 11.86 -3.74 -13.38
C ILE A 220 12.12 -2.52 -12.51
N THR A 221 11.28 -1.49 -12.65
CA THR A 221 11.41 -0.25 -11.91
C THR A 221 10.15 0.07 -11.09
N GLY A 222 10.33 0.56 -9.88
CA GLY A 222 9.21 0.98 -9.03
C GLY A 222 8.29 -0.16 -8.57
N LEU A 223 8.68 -1.42 -8.75
CA LEU A 223 7.89 -2.57 -8.33
C LEU A 223 7.90 -2.69 -6.80
N THR A 224 6.71 -2.66 -6.20
CA THR A 224 6.48 -2.83 -4.76
C THR A 224 5.37 -3.84 -4.52
N ALA A 225 5.24 -4.34 -3.30
CA ALA A 225 4.12 -5.20 -2.91
C ALA A 225 2.75 -4.55 -3.20
N HIS A 226 2.67 -3.21 -3.16
CA HIS A 226 1.42 -2.49 -3.45
C HIS A 226 1.05 -2.52 -4.95
N VAL A 227 2.04 -2.62 -5.84
CA VAL A 227 1.81 -2.79 -7.29
C VAL A 227 1.09 -4.12 -7.57
N PHE A 228 1.46 -5.20 -6.86
CA PHE A 228 0.77 -6.49 -6.97
C PHE A 228 -0.71 -6.39 -6.58
N ARG A 229 -1.00 -5.69 -5.49
CA ARG A 229 -2.38 -5.45 -5.06
C ARG A 229 -3.16 -4.60 -6.05
N HIS A 230 -2.52 -3.58 -6.62
CA HIS A 230 -3.14 -2.77 -7.68
C HIS A 230 -3.42 -3.63 -8.91
N ASN A 231 -2.47 -4.47 -9.33
CA ASN A 231 -2.67 -5.44 -10.41
C ASN A 231 -3.85 -6.38 -10.13
N TYR A 232 -3.93 -6.95 -8.91
CA TYR A 232 -5.05 -7.82 -8.53
C TYR A 232 -6.40 -7.10 -8.67
N CYS A 233 -6.50 -5.84 -8.22
CA CYS A 233 -7.69 -5.01 -8.40
C CYS A 233 -8.02 -4.83 -9.90
N THR A 234 -7.02 -4.44 -10.70
CA THR A 234 -7.15 -4.21 -12.14
C THR A 234 -7.64 -5.47 -12.87
N GLU A 235 -7.01 -6.63 -12.60
CA GLU A 235 -7.43 -7.90 -13.21
C GLU A 235 -8.89 -8.28 -12.86
N LEU A 236 -9.31 -8.04 -11.62
CA LEU A 236 -10.70 -8.28 -11.23
C LEU A 236 -11.65 -7.27 -11.87
N CYS A 237 -11.26 -6.02 -12.05
CA CYS A 237 -12.08 -5.02 -12.75
C CYS A 237 -12.31 -5.39 -14.22
N TYR A 238 -11.35 -6.05 -14.86
CA TYR A 238 -11.57 -6.60 -16.22
C TYR A 238 -12.62 -7.72 -16.27
N GLN A 239 -12.96 -8.33 -15.15
CA GLN A 239 -13.99 -9.39 -15.08
C GLN A 239 -15.41 -8.86 -14.82
N ILE A 240 -15.60 -7.55 -14.76
CA ILE A 240 -16.94 -6.95 -14.67
C ILE A 240 -17.69 -7.17 -16.01
N PRO A 241 -18.95 -7.65 -16.02
CA PRO A 241 -19.89 -7.73 -14.91
C PRO A 241 -19.92 -9.07 -14.15
N THR A 242 -19.05 -10.05 -14.46
CA THR A 242 -19.03 -11.36 -13.77
C THR A 242 -18.84 -11.21 -12.25
N ILE A 243 -18.10 -10.19 -11.83
CA ILE A 243 -17.92 -9.82 -10.44
C ILE A 243 -18.29 -8.36 -10.23
N SER A 244 -18.99 -8.03 -9.15
CA SER A 244 -19.39 -6.65 -8.85
C SER A 244 -18.25 -5.86 -8.17
N ILE A 245 -18.27 -4.53 -8.34
CA ILE A 245 -17.35 -3.59 -7.66
C ILE A 245 -17.36 -3.80 -6.14
N LYS A 246 -18.54 -3.98 -5.57
CA LYS A 246 -18.71 -4.29 -4.14
C LYS A 246 -17.97 -5.56 -3.73
N ARG A 247 -18.06 -6.62 -4.54
CA ARG A 247 -17.37 -7.87 -4.25
C ARG A 247 -15.85 -7.73 -4.37
N ILE A 248 -15.38 -6.99 -5.37
CA ILE A 248 -13.95 -6.66 -5.51
C ILE A 248 -13.45 -5.90 -4.29
N ALA A 249 -14.20 -4.90 -3.82
CA ALA A 249 -13.87 -4.13 -2.62
C ALA A 249 -13.78 -5.04 -1.36
N GLN A 250 -14.72 -5.97 -1.20
CA GLN A 250 -14.69 -6.97 -0.13
C GLN A 250 -13.44 -7.87 -0.19
N LEU A 251 -13.09 -8.39 -1.38
CA LEU A 251 -11.89 -9.21 -1.57
C LEU A 251 -10.61 -8.42 -1.25
N LEU A 252 -10.55 -7.17 -1.64
CA LEU A 252 -9.43 -6.30 -1.30
C LEU A 252 -9.42 -5.89 0.18
N GLY A 253 -10.55 -5.90 0.88
CA GLY A 253 -10.70 -5.26 2.19
C GLY A 253 -10.44 -3.76 2.09
N ASP A 254 -11.07 -3.12 1.10
CA ASP A 254 -10.95 -1.71 0.79
C ASP A 254 -12.33 -1.10 0.51
N SER A 255 -12.41 0.19 0.23
CA SER A 255 -13.66 0.86 -0.14
C SER A 255 -14.01 0.65 -1.61
N GLU A 256 -15.31 0.68 -1.92
CA GLU A 256 -15.80 0.66 -3.32
C GLU A 256 -15.26 1.85 -4.12
N ARG A 257 -15.08 3.00 -3.48
CA ARG A 257 -14.47 4.18 -4.10
C ARG A 257 -13.08 3.91 -4.67
N MET A 258 -12.24 3.17 -3.92
CA MET A 258 -10.89 2.79 -4.39
C MET A 258 -10.94 1.88 -5.62
N VAL A 259 -11.93 0.98 -5.68
CA VAL A 259 -12.13 0.09 -6.82
C VAL A 259 -12.65 0.88 -8.01
N LEU A 260 -13.60 1.80 -7.79
CA LEU A 260 -14.14 2.68 -8.82
C LEU A 260 -13.07 3.56 -9.48
N GLU A 261 -12.11 4.08 -8.69
CA GLU A 261 -10.98 4.84 -9.24
C GLU A 261 -10.18 4.00 -10.26
N VAL A 262 -9.95 2.71 -9.96
CA VAL A 262 -9.25 1.80 -10.89
C VAL A 262 -10.13 1.45 -12.09
N TYR A 263 -11.40 1.14 -11.86
CA TYR A 263 -12.35 0.75 -12.90
C TYR A 263 -12.61 1.87 -13.91
N ASN A 264 -12.74 3.10 -13.43
CA ASN A 264 -12.92 4.26 -14.30
C ASN A 264 -11.75 4.46 -15.26
N HIS A 265 -10.51 4.24 -14.81
CA HIS A 265 -9.34 4.27 -15.71
C HIS A 265 -9.46 3.21 -16.81
N ILE A 266 -9.87 1.99 -16.46
CA ILE A 266 -10.02 0.90 -17.42
C ILE A 266 -11.12 1.19 -18.44
N ILE A 267 -12.24 1.77 -18.01
CA ILE A 267 -13.34 2.14 -18.90
C ILE A 267 -12.87 3.22 -19.87
N LEU A 268 -12.28 4.32 -19.36
CA LEU A 268 -11.80 5.42 -20.18
C LEU A 268 -10.79 4.98 -21.25
N GLU A 269 -9.96 3.96 -20.97
CA GLU A 269 -9.05 3.37 -21.95
C GLU A 269 -9.77 2.57 -23.04
N LYS A 270 -11.00 2.10 -22.79
CA LYS A 270 -11.78 1.24 -23.69
C LYS A 270 -12.93 1.97 -24.38
N GLU A 271 -13.32 3.14 -23.88
CA GLU A 271 -14.42 3.93 -24.43
C GLU A 271 -14.00 4.59 -25.73
N ASP A 272 -14.75 4.28 -26.79
CA ASP A 272 -14.74 5.00 -28.06
C ASP A 272 -15.94 5.97 -28.06
N ALA A 273 -15.67 7.19 -27.62
CA ALA A 273 -16.69 8.22 -27.48
C ALA A 273 -17.35 8.56 -28.83
N ASP A 274 -16.57 8.59 -29.90
CA ASP A 274 -17.08 8.91 -31.25
C ASP A 274 -18.05 7.83 -31.72
N LYS A 275 -17.69 6.56 -31.51
CA LYS A 275 -18.58 5.44 -31.84
C LYS A 275 -19.82 5.42 -30.97
N ALA A 276 -19.69 5.70 -29.66
CA ALA A 276 -20.84 5.74 -28.75
C ALA A 276 -21.81 6.86 -29.11
N VAL A 277 -21.34 8.07 -29.42
CA VAL A 277 -22.15 9.21 -29.86
C VAL A 277 -22.85 8.89 -31.18
N ASN A 278 -22.11 8.38 -32.16
CA ASN A 278 -22.70 8.00 -33.46
C ASN A 278 -23.78 6.91 -33.31
N ASN A 279 -23.57 5.91 -32.48
CA ASN A 279 -24.58 4.85 -32.23
C ASN A 279 -25.79 5.37 -31.47
N ALA A 280 -25.62 6.32 -30.56
CA ALA A 280 -26.71 6.89 -29.76
C ALA A 280 -27.55 7.92 -30.53
N LEU A 281 -26.96 8.64 -31.45
CA LEU A 281 -27.58 9.81 -32.10
C LEU A 281 -27.86 9.62 -33.61
N ASN A 282 -27.40 8.55 -34.23
CA ASN A 282 -27.80 8.16 -35.59
C ASN A 282 -29.16 7.46 -35.53
N PHE A 283 -30.21 8.22 -35.77
CA PHE A 283 -31.56 7.75 -35.97
C PHE A 283 -31.73 7.27 -37.42
#